data_50ebf2c2158fb3282354a7326bfbe96a
#
_entry.id   50ebf2c2158fb3282354a7326bfbe96a
#
_cell.length_a   1.000
_cell.length_b   1.000
_cell.length_c   1.000
_cell.angle_alpha   90.00
_cell.angle_beta   90.00
_cell.angle_gamma   90.00
#
_symmetry.space_group_name_H-M   'P 1'
#
loop_
_entity.id
_entity.type
_entity.pdbx_description
1 polymer ?
#
loop_
_entity_poly.entity_id
_entity_poly.type
_entity_poly.pdbx_seq_one_letter_code
_entity_poly.pdbx_strand_id
1 'polypeptide(L)'
;MLASRMGKGFETHQARVLALQALGKDLARRAKSKCELTGTAGVPLRAYEVPPVSAEPDIERTLLISEACHEALEKPDRLKGREWQCLAEIVWSEMPAVQVVAWRMLHCLAKREDWAREVIAEVFLDEEVEAWAKSDEL
;
A
#
# COMPACT_ATOMS: atom_id res chain seq x y z
N MET A 1 -22.62 18.32 25.52
CA MET A 1 -21.52 17.35 25.73
C MET A 1 -21.42 16.29 24.66
N LEU A 2 -22.52 15.63 24.30
CA LEU A 2 -22.49 14.65 23.20
C LEU A 2 -22.12 15.31 21.86
N ALA A 3 -22.65 16.49 21.59
CA ALA A 3 -22.34 17.25 20.38
C ALA A 3 -20.84 17.58 20.27
N SER A 4 -20.18 17.86 21.42
CA SER A 4 -18.75 18.15 21.48
C SER A 4 -17.89 16.95 21.09
N ARG A 5 -18.27 15.72 21.49
CA ARG A 5 -17.56 14.51 21.12
C ARG A 5 -17.72 14.19 19.63
N MET A 6 -18.93 14.38 19.11
CA MET A 6 -19.20 14.21 17.70
C MET A 6 -18.44 15.24 16.86
N GLY A 7 -18.36 16.48 17.33
CA GLY A 7 -17.59 17.53 16.69
C GLY A 7 -16.10 17.21 16.61
N LYS A 8 -15.52 16.66 17.68
CA LYS A 8 -14.11 16.26 17.68
C LYS A 8 -13.83 15.15 16.67
N GLY A 9 -14.69 14.14 16.59
CA GLY A 9 -14.54 13.06 15.62
C GLY A 9 -14.62 13.55 14.18
N PHE A 10 -15.56 14.43 13.91
CA PHE A 10 -15.72 15.04 12.60
C PHE A 10 -14.52 15.93 12.24
N GLU A 11 -14.05 16.77 13.16
CA GLU A 11 -12.88 17.61 12.95
C GLU A 11 -11.62 16.80 12.70
N THR A 12 -11.42 15.69 13.43
CA THR A 12 -10.28 14.78 13.24
C THR A 12 -10.33 14.14 11.86
N HIS A 13 -11.50 13.68 11.44
CA HIS A 13 -11.68 13.09 10.11
C HIS A 13 -11.39 14.11 9.01
N GLN A 14 -11.92 15.35 9.14
CA GLN A 14 -11.67 16.40 8.18
C GLN A 14 -10.20 16.79 8.12
N ALA A 15 -9.55 16.90 9.28
CA ALA A 15 -8.12 17.20 9.36
C ALA A 15 -7.31 16.14 8.63
N ARG A 16 -7.69 14.85 8.76
CA ARG A 16 -7.02 13.76 8.05
C ARG A 16 -7.21 13.85 6.55
N VAL A 17 -8.43 14.11 6.09
CA VAL A 17 -8.71 14.29 4.66
C VAL A 17 -7.88 15.43 4.09
N LEU A 18 -7.82 16.57 4.78
CA LEU A 18 -7.02 17.72 4.35
C LEU A 18 -5.53 17.38 4.33
N ALA A 19 -5.05 16.65 5.34
CA ALA A 19 -3.65 16.24 5.40
C ALA A 19 -3.29 15.31 4.23
N LEU A 20 -4.16 14.38 3.87
CA LEU A 20 -3.96 13.52 2.70
C LEU A 20 -3.97 14.31 1.40
N GLN A 21 -4.86 15.31 1.29
CA GLN A 21 -4.89 16.19 0.13
C GLN A 21 -3.62 17.03 0.01
N ALA A 22 -3.08 17.47 1.15
CA ALA A 22 -1.83 18.24 1.18
C ALA A 22 -0.65 17.38 0.70
N LEU A 23 -0.64 16.08 0.97
CA LEU A 23 0.36 15.16 0.45
C LEU A 23 0.20 14.90 -1.05
N GLY A 24 -0.98 15.16 -1.60
CA GLY A 24 -1.31 14.80 -2.97
C GLY A 24 -0.32 15.33 -4.01
N LYS A 25 0.16 16.56 -3.85
CA LYS A 25 1.14 17.15 -4.78
C LYS A 25 2.47 16.42 -4.71
N ASP A 26 2.94 16.11 -3.51
CA ASP A 26 4.21 15.42 -3.33
C ASP A 26 4.12 13.97 -3.78
N LEU A 27 2.99 13.31 -3.54
CA LEU A 27 2.73 11.96 -4.04
C LEU A 27 2.74 11.94 -5.57
N ALA A 28 2.03 12.88 -6.20
CA ALA A 28 1.96 12.97 -7.65
C ALA A 28 3.34 13.24 -8.27
N ARG A 29 4.13 14.08 -7.62
CA ARG A 29 5.50 14.40 -8.08
C ARG A 29 6.39 13.17 -7.99
N ARG A 30 6.31 12.41 -6.89
CA ARG A 30 7.09 11.18 -6.70
C ARG A 30 6.66 10.08 -7.68
N ALA A 31 5.35 9.91 -7.89
CA ALA A 31 4.80 8.86 -8.73
C ALA A 31 5.02 9.10 -10.22
N LYS A 32 5.20 10.36 -10.65
CA LYS A 32 5.42 10.72 -12.05
C LYS A 32 4.32 10.19 -12.98
N SER A 33 3.07 10.31 -12.54
CA SER A 33 1.87 9.88 -13.28
C SER A 33 1.79 8.37 -13.51
N LYS A 34 2.47 7.57 -12.67
CA LYS A 34 2.45 6.11 -12.76
C LYS A 34 2.03 5.52 -11.43
N CYS A 35 1.28 4.42 -11.47
CA CYS A 35 0.98 3.64 -10.28
C CYS A 35 2.29 3.24 -9.60
N GLU A 36 2.45 3.59 -8.33
CA GLU A 36 3.70 3.32 -7.61
C GLU A 36 3.93 1.84 -7.33
N LEU A 37 2.87 1.04 -7.38
CA LEU A 37 3.00 -0.40 -7.20
C LEU A 37 3.34 -1.13 -8.50
N THR A 38 2.59 -0.88 -9.58
CA THR A 38 2.74 -1.63 -10.83
C THR A 38 3.44 -0.87 -11.95
N GLY A 39 3.62 0.44 -11.81
CA GLY A 39 4.20 1.27 -12.87
C GLY A 39 3.24 1.60 -14.00
N THR A 40 1.98 1.22 -13.91
CA THR A 40 0.98 1.49 -14.95
C THR A 40 0.75 2.99 -15.12
N ALA A 41 0.85 3.47 -16.36
CA ALA A 41 0.61 4.87 -16.70
C ALA A 41 -0.75 5.02 -17.36
N GLY A 42 -1.24 6.28 -17.42
CA GLY A 42 -2.47 6.61 -18.14
C GLY A 42 -3.75 6.18 -17.45
N VAL A 43 -3.70 5.88 -16.15
CA VAL A 43 -4.86 5.50 -15.34
C VAL A 43 -5.01 6.45 -14.16
N PRO A 44 -6.23 6.64 -13.66
CA PRO A 44 -6.42 7.43 -12.43
C PRO A 44 -5.69 6.80 -11.25
N LEU A 45 -5.09 7.63 -10.41
CA LEU A 45 -4.34 7.20 -9.24
C LEU A 45 -4.98 7.78 -7.98
N ARG A 46 -4.92 7.01 -6.90
CA ARG A 46 -5.49 7.41 -5.61
C ARG A 46 -4.55 6.99 -4.49
N ALA A 47 -4.48 7.83 -3.44
CA ALA A 47 -3.62 7.55 -2.29
C ALA A 47 -4.08 6.30 -1.54
N TYR A 48 -3.11 5.50 -1.13
CA TYR A 48 -3.30 4.32 -0.30
C TYR A 48 -2.35 4.40 0.89
N GLU A 49 -2.89 4.48 2.09
CA GLU A 49 -2.09 4.45 3.30
C GLU A 49 -1.81 2.99 3.67
N VAL A 50 -0.55 2.62 3.66
CA VAL A 50 -0.13 1.24 3.95
C VAL A 50 -0.30 0.94 5.43
N PRO A 51 -1.14 -0.03 5.82
CA PRO A 51 -1.37 -0.33 7.24
C PRO A 51 -0.12 -0.82 7.97
N PRO A 52 -0.03 -0.60 9.29
CA PRO A 52 -1.02 0.08 10.13
C PRO A 52 -1.02 1.59 9.88
N VAL A 53 -2.23 2.17 9.84
CA VAL A 53 -2.41 3.58 9.54
C VAL A 53 -1.92 4.43 10.71
N SER A 54 -1.01 5.37 10.42
CA SER A 54 -0.47 6.27 11.44
C SER A 54 -1.47 7.36 11.85
N ALA A 55 -1.22 8.00 13.01
CA ALA A 55 -2.10 9.05 13.51
C ALA A 55 -2.22 10.21 12.53
N GLU A 56 -1.13 10.56 11.86
CA GLU A 56 -1.10 11.57 10.80
C GLU A 56 -0.62 10.90 9.50
N PRO A 57 -1.16 11.30 8.34
CA PRO A 57 -0.69 10.79 7.06
C PRO A 57 0.80 11.04 6.88
N ASP A 58 1.51 10.02 6.43
CA ASP A 58 2.95 10.02 6.25
C ASP A 58 3.24 9.63 4.80
N ILE A 59 3.93 10.49 4.07
CA ILE A 59 4.27 10.25 2.67
C ILE A 59 5.11 8.97 2.49
N GLU A 60 5.96 8.65 3.46
CA GLU A 60 6.78 7.44 3.42
C GLU A 60 5.97 6.16 3.62
N ARG A 61 4.74 6.28 4.10
CA ARG A 61 3.80 5.18 4.34
C ARG A 61 2.57 5.23 3.44
N THR A 62 2.60 6.11 2.45
CA THR A 62 1.48 6.30 1.52
C THR A 62 1.95 6.09 0.10
N LEU A 63 1.17 5.38 -0.69
CA LEU A 63 1.43 5.15 -2.11
C LEU A 63 0.31 5.73 -2.96
N LEU A 64 0.67 6.17 -4.16
CA LEU A 64 -0.29 6.60 -5.16
C LEU A 64 -0.45 5.44 -6.14
N ILE A 65 -1.61 4.79 -6.13
CA ILE A 65 -1.84 3.55 -6.88
C ILE A 65 -3.15 3.59 -7.67
N SER A 66 -3.23 2.71 -8.66
CA SER A 66 -4.42 2.61 -9.52
C SER A 66 -5.60 2.00 -8.81
N GLU A 67 -6.81 2.20 -9.35
CA GLU A 67 -8.03 1.58 -8.81
C GLU A 67 -7.95 0.05 -8.85
N ALA A 68 -7.31 -0.52 -9.87
CA ALA A 68 -7.11 -1.97 -9.94
C ALA A 68 -6.28 -2.48 -8.76
N CYS A 69 -5.25 -1.73 -8.35
CA CYS A 69 -4.46 -2.07 -7.17
C CYS A 69 -5.25 -1.92 -5.89
N HIS A 70 -6.04 -0.84 -5.76
CA HIS A 70 -6.92 -0.66 -4.61
C HIS A 70 -7.88 -1.82 -4.47
N GLU A 71 -8.51 -2.23 -5.56
CA GLU A 71 -9.44 -3.35 -5.56
C GLU A 71 -8.76 -4.66 -5.16
N ALA A 72 -7.57 -4.90 -5.69
CA ALA A 72 -6.78 -6.08 -5.34
C ALA A 72 -6.46 -6.13 -3.84
N LEU A 73 -6.11 -4.99 -3.25
CA LEU A 73 -5.78 -4.90 -1.83
C LEU A 73 -7.01 -5.00 -0.93
N GLU A 74 -8.18 -4.57 -1.41
CA GLU A 74 -9.44 -4.71 -0.68
C GLU A 74 -9.96 -6.14 -0.69
N LYS A 75 -9.63 -6.91 -1.73
CA LYS A 75 -10.13 -8.27 -1.93
C LYS A 75 -8.98 -9.25 -2.16
N PRO A 76 -8.10 -9.43 -1.17
CA PRO A 76 -6.90 -10.24 -1.36
C PRO A 76 -7.20 -11.70 -1.68
N ASP A 77 -8.35 -12.22 -1.26
CA ASP A 77 -8.76 -13.59 -1.57
C ASP A 77 -9.05 -13.80 -3.06
N ARG A 78 -9.23 -12.71 -3.80
CA ARG A 78 -9.51 -12.74 -5.24
C ARG A 78 -8.28 -12.49 -6.10
N LEU A 79 -7.11 -12.35 -5.49
CA LEU A 79 -5.86 -12.19 -6.22
C LEU A 79 -5.62 -13.40 -7.13
N LYS A 80 -5.33 -13.13 -8.40
CA LYS A 80 -5.00 -14.19 -9.37
C LYS A 80 -3.50 -14.23 -9.57
N GLY A 81 -2.90 -15.36 -9.27
CA GLY A 81 -1.45 -15.51 -9.38
C GLY A 81 -0.90 -15.15 -10.76
N ARG A 82 -1.64 -15.47 -11.80
CA ARG A 82 -1.24 -15.14 -13.18
C ARG A 82 -1.09 -13.64 -13.40
N GLU A 83 -1.95 -12.85 -12.80
CA GLU A 83 -1.96 -11.39 -13.00
C GLU A 83 -0.93 -10.68 -12.14
N TRP A 84 -0.41 -11.34 -11.10
CA TRP A 84 0.44 -10.71 -10.10
C TRP A 84 1.85 -11.29 -10.03
N GLN A 85 2.29 -12.00 -11.06
CA GLN A 85 3.68 -12.51 -11.12
C GLN A 85 4.70 -11.37 -11.10
N CYS A 86 4.31 -10.16 -11.50
CA CYS A 86 5.16 -8.98 -11.43
C CYS A 86 5.64 -8.68 -10.00
N LEU A 87 4.95 -9.18 -8.98
CA LEU A 87 5.36 -8.99 -7.59
C LEU A 87 6.74 -9.59 -7.30
N ALA A 88 7.17 -10.58 -8.08
CA ALA A 88 8.49 -11.17 -7.95
C ALA A 88 9.61 -10.14 -8.18
N GLU A 89 9.34 -9.11 -8.98
CA GLU A 89 10.26 -7.99 -9.21
C GLU A 89 9.95 -6.82 -8.30
N ILE A 90 8.67 -6.50 -8.13
CA ILE A 90 8.22 -5.34 -7.34
C ILE A 90 8.70 -5.43 -5.88
N VAL A 91 8.77 -6.63 -5.32
CA VAL A 91 9.19 -6.84 -3.92
C VAL A 91 10.65 -6.39 -3.68
N TRP A 92 11.44 -6.23 -4.72
CA TRP A 92 12.82 -5.73 -4.63
C TRP A 92 12.92 -4.21 -4.77
N SER A 93 11.79 -3.50 -4.76
CA SER A 93 11.78 -2.04 -4.87
C SER A 93 12.62 -1.37 -3.79
N GLU A 94 13.20 -0.23 -4.13
CA GLU A 94 13.94 0.60 -3.17
C GLU A 94 13.00 1.36 -2.23
N MET A 95 11.70 1.44 -2.55
CA MET A 95 10.71 2.10 -1.72
C MET A 95 10.16 1.12 -0.67
N PRO A 96 10.40 1.38 0.63
CA PRO A 96 9.90 0.48 1.68
C PRO A 96 8.40 0.21 1.63
N ALA A 97 7.58 1.24 1.38
CA ALA A 97 6.13 1.06 1.30
C ALA A 97 5.72 0.11 0.18
N VAL A 98 6.38 0.17 -0.97
CA VAL A 98 6.14 -0.76 -2.09
C VAL A 98 6.54 -2.17 -1.71
N GLN A 99 7.70 -2.33 -1.07
CA GLN A 99 8.16 -3.63 -0.61
C GLN A 99 7.17 -4.27 0.37
N VAL A 100 6.67 -3.49 1.32
CA VAL A 100 5.72 -3.97 2.32
C VAL A 100 4.44 -4.49 1.65
N VAL A 101 3.87 -3.71 0.73
CA VAL A 101 2.65 -4.11 0.03
C VAL A 101 2.90 -5.36 -0.81
N ALA A 102 3.98 -5.38 -1.59
CA ALA A 102 4.33 -6.53 -2.42
C ALA A 102 4.55 -7.80 -1.59
N TRP A 103 5.25 -7.68 -0.47
CA TRP A 103 5.50 -8.78 0.45
C TRP A 103 4.18 -9.35 1.02
N ARG A 104 3.28 -8.48 1.44
CA ARG A 104 1.96 -8.90 1.96
C ARG A 104 1.11 -9.60 0.90
N MET A 105 1.13 -9.08 -0.33
CA MET A 105 0.43 -9.72 -1.45
C MET A 105 1.02 -11.08 -1.78
N LEU A 106 2.34 -11.20 -1.77
CA LEU A 106 3.03 -12.48 -1.99
C LEU A 106 2.65 -13.50 -0.92
N HIS A 107 2.58 -13.11 0.34
CA HIS A 107 2.15 -14.00 1.43
C HIS A 107 0.71 -14.47 1.24
N CYS A 108 -0.15 -13.60 0.74
CA CYS A 108 -1.52 -13.97 0.42
C CYS A 108 -1.56 -15.01 -0.71
N LEU A 109 -0.80 -14.75 -1.77
CA LEU A 109 -0.70 -15.67 -2.92
C LEU A 109 0.00 -16.99 -2.58
N ALA A 110 0.93 -16.97 -1.65
CA ALA A 110 1.69 -18.15 -1.22
C ALA A 110 0.81 -19.26 -0.66
N LYS A 111 -0.41 -18.92 -0.22
CA LYS A 111 -1.38 -19.92 0.26
C LYS A 111 -1.77 -20.91 -0.84
N ARG A 112 -1.62 -20.52 -2.12
CA ARG A 112 -2.06 -21.33 -3.27
C ARG A 112 -1.13 -21.33 -4.47
N GLU A 113 -0.06 -20.51 -4.45
CA GLU A 113 0.85 -20.37 -5.58
C GLU A 113 2.28 -20.72 -5.18
N ASP A 114 2.84 -21.75 -5.81
CA ASP A 114 4.20 -22.20 -5.53
C ASP A 114 5.24 -21.11 -5.84
N TRP A 115 5.08 -20.41 -6.96
CA TRP A 115 6.02 -19.37 -7.36
C TRP A 115 6.10 -18.24 -6.31
N ALA A 116 4.99 -17.92 -5.67
CA ALA A 116 4.98 -16.90 -4.60
C ALA A 116 5.77 -17.37 -3.38
N ARG A 117 5.65 -18.63 -3.02
CA ARG A 117 6.45 -19.23 -1.93
C ARG A 117 7.94 -19.19 -2.25
N GLU A 118 8.31 -19.47 -3.50
CA GLU A 118 9.71 -19.40 -3.94
C GLU A 118 10.27 -17.99 -3.86
N VAL A 119 9.49 -16.97 -4.27
CA VAL A 119 9.90 -15.58 -4.18
C VAL A 119 10.12 -15.18 -2.72
N ILE A 120 9.18 -15.53 -1.84
CA ILE A 120 9.28 -15.23 -0.40
C ILE A 120 10.54 -15.85 0.20
N ALA A 121 10.89 -17.06 -0.22
CA ALA A 121 12.08 -17.75 0.29
C ALA A 121 13.38 -17.05 -0.09
N GLU A 122 13.39 -16.31 -1.19
CA GLU A 122 14.57 -15.60 -1.68
C GLU A 122 14.62 -14.13 -1.25
N VAL A 123 13.48 -13.52 -0.96
CA VAL A 123 13.43 -12.10 -0.68
C VAL A 123 14.04 -11.77 0.70
N PHE A 124 14.82 -10.72 0.73
CA PHE A 124 15.41 -10.19 1.96
C PHE A 124 14.94 -8.76 2.15
N LEU A 125 14.29 -8.50 3.28
CA LEU A 125 13.87 -7.16 3.68
C LEU A 125 14.77 -6.65 4.79
N ASP A 126 15.07 -5.35 4.78
CA ASP A 126 15.75 -4.71 5.91
C ASP A 126 14.90 -4.90 7.16
N GLU A 127 15.55 -4.94 8.32
CA GLU A 127 14.90 -5.24 9.59
C GLU A 127 13.67 -4.38 9.87
N GLU A 128 13.77 -3.07 9.63
CA GLU A 128 12.64 -2.15 9.85
C GLU A 128 11.48 -2.40 8.87
N VAL A 129 11.81 -2.69 7.62
CA VAL A 129 10.82 -2.99 6.58
C VAL A 129 10.12 -4.30 6.89
N GLU A 130 10.88 -5.31 7.31
CA GLU A 130 10.33 -6.61 7.71
C GLU A 130 9.38 -6.48 8.89
N ALA A 131 9.76 -5.71 9.91
CA ALA A 131 8.91 -5.46 11.07
C ALA A 131 7.59 -4.80 10.65
N TRP A 132 7.67 -3.82 9.77
CA TRP A 132 6.49 -3.16 9.23
C TRP A 132 5.62 -4.14 8.44
N ALA A 133 6.22 -4.90 7.54
CA ALA A 133 5.50 -5.86 6.71
C ALA A 133 4.72 -6.88 7.56
N LYS A 134 5.34 -7.36 8.64
CA LYS A 134 4.75 -8.34 9.55
C LYS A 134 3.74 -7.75 10.53
N SER A 135 3.68 -6.43 10.67
CA SER A 135 2.79 -5.78 11.65
C SER A 135 1.32 -5.79 11.26
N ASP A 136 1.02 -6.14 10.02
CA ASP A 136 -0.34 -6.27 9.52
C ASP A 136 -0.35 -7.27 8.35
N GLU A 137 -1.53 -7.72 7.97
CA GLU A 137 -1.71 -8.61 6.82
C GLU A 137 -2.94 -8.19 6.00
N LEU A 138 -2.98 -8.67 4.78
CA LEU A 138 -4.11 -8.37 3.89
C LEU A 138 -5.34 -9.22 4.21
#